data_13b94b89be7f9e2d1bdcf5700f5e20b8
#
_entry.id   13b94b89be7f9e2d1bdcf5700f5e20b8
#
_cell.length_a   1.000
_cell.length_b   1.000
_cell.length_c   1.000
_cell.angle_alpha   90.00
_cell.angle_beta   90.00
_cell.angle_gamma   90.00
#
_symmetry.space_group_name_H-M   'P 1'
#
loop_
_entity.id
_entity.type
_entity.pdbx_description
1 polymer ?
#
loop_
_entity_poly.entity_id
_entity_poly.type
_entity_poly.pdbx_seq_one_letter_code
_entity_poly.pdbx_strand_id
1 'polypeptide(L)'
;LDVEYAEFQKYEIPEGLKKTHLLNLKTPLPISDDIIINNSFPTLLYNFYNLDPAWKKNMKANKILLLEPSHFEEYPVCQKSIYFLTNLAKENIPSIQIYVGEFKDLIKNHLIKEVYYKEHPTNNHYEGKEESRDWMFEVNGYYPSFFTFWKKCKKQLDY
;
A
#
# COMPACT_ATOMS: atom_id res chain seq x y z
N LEU A 1 13.03 -25.97 -23.88
CA LEU A 1 12.16 -26.75 -22.98
C LEU A 1 10.69 -26.41 -23.33
N ASP A 2 10.21 -27.06 -24.42
CA ASP A 2 8.81 -26.97 -24.82
C ASP A 2 8.09 -28.23 -24.29
N VAL A 3 7.74 -28.18 -23.00
CA VAL A 3 6.91 -29.21 -22.38
C VAL A 3 5.57 -28.53 -22.05
N GLU A 4 4.46 -29.10 -22.53
CA GLU A 4 3.15 -28.59 -22.22
C GLU A 4 2.87 -28.69 -20.71
N TYR A 5 2.17 -27.70 -20.14
CA TYR A 5 1.82 -27.65 -18.70
C TYR A 5 1.13 -28.95 -18.20
N ALA A 6 0.39 -29.63 -19.07
CA ALA A 6 -0.27 -30.88 -18.75
C ALA A 6 0.72 -32.03 -18.46
N GLU A 7 1.95 -31.96 -18.97
CA GLU A 7 3.00 -32.98 -18.71
C GLU A 7 3.60 -32.80 -17.31
N PHE A 8 3.67 -31.55 -16.78
CA PHE A 8 4.17 -31.32 -15.43
C PHE A 8 3.30 -31.93 -14.33
N GLN A 9 2.03 -32.18 -14.60
CA GLN A 9 1.13 -32.85 -13.64
C GLN A 9 1.47 -34.33 -13.43
N LYS A 10 2.28 -34.92 -14.31
CA LYS A 10 2.70 -36.33 -14.25
C LYS A 10 3.97 -36.54 -13.44
N TYR A 11 4.67 -35.49 -13.08
CA TYR A 11 5.94 -35.60 -12.36
C TYR A 11 5.71 -35.50 -10.85
N GLU A 12 6.28 -36.40 -10.11
CA GLU A 12 6.34 -36.29 -8.65
C GLU A 12 7.20 -35.10 -8.26
N ILE A 13 6.72 -34.32 -7.29
CA ILE A 13 7.50 -33.22 -6.74
C ILE A 13 8.76 -33.78 -6.10
N PRO A 14 9.97 -33.35 -6.50
CA PRO A 14 11.22 -33.79 -5.89
C PRO A 14 11.19 -33.60 -4.37
N GLU A 15 11.74 -34.56 -3.62
CA GLU A 15 11.74 -34.55 -2.14
C GLU A 15 12.32 -33.26 -1.54
N GLY A 16 13.32 -32.66 -2.20
CA GLY A 16 13.89 -31.36 -1.78
C GLY A 16 12.90 -30.20 -1.85
N LEU A 17 11.89 -30.25 -2.73
CA LEU A 17 10.84 -29.23 -2.86
C LEU A 17 9.62 -29.52 -1.98
N LYS A 18 9.50 -30.72 -1.43
CA LYS A 18 8.45 -31.09 -0.47
C LYS A 18 8.73 -30.53 0.93
N LYS A 19 9.99 -30.20 1.23
CA LYS A 19 10.39 -29.63 2.52
C LYS A 19 10.16 -28.11 2.48
N THR A 20 9.06 -27.65 3.06
CA THR A 20 8.81 -26.23 3.26
C THR A 20 9.47 -25.79 4.57
N HIS A 21 10.35 -24.80 4.49
CA HIS A 21 10.82 -24.07 5.66
C HIS A 21 9.98 -22.82 5.83
N LEU A 22 9.38 -22.66 7.00
CA LEU A 22 8.72 -21.39 7.34
C LEU A 22 9.80 -20.32 7.44
N LEU A 23 9.81 -19.40 6.47
CA LEU A 23 10.66 -18.22 6.52
C LEU A 23 9.99 -17.20 7.45
N ASN A 24 10.62 -16.95 8.59
CA ASN A 24 10.18 -15.87 9.48
C ASN A 24 10.76 -14.54 8.97
N LEU A 25 10.09 -13.96 7.98
CA LEU A 25 10.45 -12.65 7.44
C LEU A 25 9.90 -11.58 8.37
N LYS A 26 10.78 -10.64 8.77
CA LYS A 26 10.40 -9.48 9.57
C LYS A 26 10.76 -8.21 8.83
N THR A 27 9.83 -7.28 8.78
CA THR A 27 10.08 -5.94 8.24
C THR A 27 10.71 -5.07 9.32
N PRO A 28 11.90 -4.53 9.13
CA PRO A 28 12.49 -3.57 10.06
C PRO A 28 11.82 -2.21 9.86
N LEU A 29 10.88 -1.86 10.73
CA LEU A 29 10.20 -0.56 10.70
C LEU A 29 11.09 0.53 11.31
N PRO A 30 10.97 1.80 10.85
CA PRO A 30 11.70 2.93 11.42
C PRO A 30 11.13 3.33 12.78
N ILE A 31 11.79 4.26 13.44
CA ILE A 31 11.23 4.93 14.62
C ILE A 31 10.21 5.96 14.14
N SER A 32 9.08 6.09 14.83
CA SER A 32 8.11 7.16 14.58
C SER A 32 8.73 8.53 14.77
N ASP A 33 8.31 9.48 13.94
CA ASP A 33 8.54 10.89 14.24
C ASP A 33 7.68 11.32 15.46
N ASP A 34 8.02 12.45 16.08
CA ASP A 34 7.14 13.10 17.06
C ASP A 34 5.95 13.72 16.32
N ILE A 35 4.78 13.07 16.41
CA ILE A 35 3.61 13.44 15.62
C ILE A 35 2.95 14.70 16.16
N ILE A 36 2.91 15.74 15.34
CA ILE A 36 2.27 17.03 15.64
C ILE A 36 1.03 17.17 14.76
N ILE A 37 -0.14 17.20 15.38
CA ILE A 37 -1.44 17.36 14.71
C ILE A 37 -2.03 18.74 14.99
N ASN A 38 -2.36 19.47 13.93
CA ASN A 38 -3.23 20.64 14.04
C ASN A 38 -4.69 20.22 13.83
N ASN A 39 -5.44 20.19 14.92
CA ASN A 39 -6.85 19.75 14.92
C ASN A 39 -7.82 20.67 14.14
N SER A 40 -7.34 21.83 13.65
CA SER A 40 -8.12 22.70 12.74
C SER A 40 -8.04 22.26 11.29
N PHE A 41 -7.20 21.28 10.97
CA PHE A 41 -7.00 20.76 9.61
C PHE A 41 -7.30 19.27 9.56
N PRO A 42 -7.80 18.78 8.43
CA PRO A 42 -7.93 17.34 8.21
C PRO A 42 -6.55 16.68 8.12
N THR A 43 -6.52 15.37 8.23
CA THR A 43 -5.32 14.55 8.08
C THR A 43 -5.37 13.76 6.77
N LEU A 44 -4.35 13.91 5.93
CA LEU A 44 -4.11 13.08 4.77
C LEU A 44 -3.26 11.89 5.20
N LEU A 45 -3.82 10.70 5.07
CA LEU A 45 -3.18 9.46 5.44
C LEU A 45 -2.55 8.83 4.20
N TYR A 46 -1.24 8.78 4.19
CA TYR A 46 -0.42 8.07 3.22
C TYR A 46 -0.03 6.71 3.79
N ASN A 47 0.21 5.74 2.94
CA ASN A 47 0.69 4.43 3.34
C ASN A 47 1.65 3.85 2.29
N PHE A 48 2.03 2.58 2.46
CA PHE A 48 2.95 1.89 1.55
C PHE A 48 2.49 1.90 0.09
N TYR A 49 1.18 2.00 -0.17
CA TYR A 49 0.58 1.91 -1.50
C TYR A 49 0.16 3.25 -2.10
N ASN A 50 0.22 4.31 -1.33
CA ASN A 50 -0.10 5.66 -1.79
C ASN A 50 0.91 6.68 -1.25
N LEU A 51 1.78 7.16 -2.13
CA LEU A 51 2.71 8.27 -1.88
C LEU A 51 2.64 9.31 -3.00
N ASP A 52 1.44 9.57 -3.53
CA ASP A 52 1.26 10.58 -4.56
C ASP A 52 1.45 12.00 -4.01
N PRO A 53 2.50 12.74 -4.42
CA PRO A 53 2.75 14.10 -3.95
C PRO A 53 1.74 15.13 -4.52
N ALA A 54 1.02 14.78 -5.59
CA ALA A 54 0.01 15.62 -6.19
C ALA A 54 -1.35 15.52 -5.46
N TRP A 55 -1.57 14.43 -4.72
CA TRP A 55 -2.82 14.21 -4.01
C TRP A 55 -3.09 15.32 -2.98
N LYS A 56 -4.17 16.08 -3.22
CA LYS A 56 -4.59 17.22 -2.40
C LYS A 56 -3.46 18.20 -2.07
N LYS A 57 -2.52 18.40 -3.00
CA LYS A 57 -1.31 19.22 -2.82
C LYS A 57 -1.59 20.61 -2.26
N ASN A 58 -2.70 21.23 -2.65
CA ASN A 58 -3.07 22.59 -2.24
C ASN A 58 -3.92 22.63 -0.96
N MET A 59 -4.27 21.47 -0.38
CA MET A 59 -5.04 21.41 0.86
C MET A 59 -4.13 21.65 2.06
N LYS A 60 -4.55 22.57 2.95
CA LYS A 60 -3.94 22.68 4.28
C LYS A 60 -4.38 21.45 5.10
N ALA A 61 -3.44 20.56 5.38
CA ALA A 61 -3.72 19.30 6.07
C ALA A 61 -2.49 18.84 6.85
N ASN A 62 -2.72 18.05 7.90
CA ASN A 62 -1.69 17.19 8.46
C ASN A 62 -1.39 16.08 7.45
N LYS A 63 -0.14 15.69 7.32
CA LYS A 63 0.26 14.63 6.39
C LYS A 63 1.01 13.56 7.16
N ILE A 64 0.46 12.35 7.17
CA ILE A 64 1.00 11.22 7.92
C ILE A 64 1.25 10.04 6.97
N LEU A 65 2.48 9.52 6.98
CA LEU A 65 2.78 8.20 6.45
C LEU A 65 2.59 7.18 7.57
N LEU A 66 1.55 6.39 7.46
CA LEU A 66 1.23 5.33 8.40
C LEU A 66 1.93 4.02 8.00
N LEU A 67 2.68 3.46 8.92
CA LEU A 67 3.33 2.15 8.80
C LEU A 67 2.82 1.24 9.92
N GLU A 68 1.82 0.41 9.62
CA GLU A 68 1.19 -0.47 10.59
C GLU A 68 2.00 -1.75 10.78
N PRO A 69 2.45 -2.07 12.00
CA PRO A 69 3.17 -3.31 12.28
C PRO A 69 2.41 -4.55 11.85
N SER A 70 1.09 -4.62 12.13
CA SER A 70 0.23 -5.73 11.74
C SER A 70 0.23 -5.98 10.23
N HIS A 71 0.21 -4.90 9.42
CA HIS A 71 0.30 -5.00 7.97
C HIS A 71 1.63 -5.64 7.52
N PHE A 72 2.74 -5.23 8.12
CA PHE A 72 4.06 -5.75 7.75
C PHE A 72 4.39 -7.12 8.37
N GLU A 73 3.62 -7.59 9.35
CA GLU A 73 3.64 -8.99 9.79
C GLU A 73 2.97 -9.89 8.76
N GLU A 74 1.87 -9.45 8.15
CA GLU A 74 1.16 -10.21 7.12
C GLU A 74 1.85 -10.12 5.75
N TYR A 75 2.35 -8.92 5.40
CA TYR A 75 3.01 -8.62 4.11
C TYR A 75 4.43 -8.09 4.33
N PRO A 76 5.37 -8.94 4.74
CA PRO A 76 6.72 -8.49 5.09
C PRO A 76 7.50 -8.02 3.87
N VAL A 77 8.23 -6.91 4.05
CA VAL A 77 9.11 -6.33 3.04
C VAL A 77 10.53 -6.17 3.58
N CYS A 78 11.52 -6.06 2.70
CA CYS A 78 12.90 -5.88 3.11
C CYS A 78 13.20 -4.45 3.56
N GLN A 79 14.28 -4.28 4.32
CA GLN A 79 14.75 -2.98 4.81
C GLN A 79 14.93 -1.93 3.69
N LYS A 80 15.40 -2.35 2.52
CA LYS A 80 15.59 -1.45 1.38
C LYS A 80 14.28 -0.84 0.90
N SER A 81 13.18 -1.60 0.93
CA SER A 81 11.84 -1.10 0.56
C SER A 81 11.35 -0.05 1.54
N ILE A 82 11.54 -0.27 2.85
CA ILE A 82 11.17 0.70 3.89
C ILE A 82 12.02 1.97 3.78
N TYR A 83 13.33 1.82 3.59
CA TYR A 83 14.23 2.96 3.40
C TYR A 83 13.85 3.79 2.17
N PHE A 84 13.59 3.13 1.03
CA PHE A 84 13.14 3.79 -0.19
C PHE A 84 11.82 4.54 0.03
N LEU A 85 10.83 3.88 0.63
CA LEU A 85 9.51 4.45 0.93
C LEU A 85 9.62 5.73 1.78
N THR A 86 10.35 5.65 2.88
CA THR A 86 10.47 6.77 3.83
C THR A 86 11.21 7.96 3.24
N ASN A 87 12.25 7.72 2.45
CA ASN A 87 12.96 8.79 1.73
C ASN A 87 12.07 9.40 0.64
N LEU A 88 11.41 8.58 -0.16
CA LEU A 88 10.48 9.04 -1.19
C LEU A 88 9.39 9.94 -0.59
N ALA A 89 8.83 9.53 0.55
CA ALA A 89 7.83 10.33 1.25
C ALA A 89 8.40 11.68 1.70
N LYS A 90 9.53 11.68 2.41
CA LYS A 90 10.14 12.91 2.96
C LYS A 90 10.62 13.87 1.88
N GLU A 91 11.12 13.37 0.75
CA GLU A 91 11.60 14.19 -0.36
C GLU A 91 10.47 14.82 -1.18
N ASN A 92 9.36 14.11 -1.37
CA ASN A 92 8.32 14.52 -2.32
C ASN A 92 7.06 15.10 -1.66
N ILE A 93 6.81 14.79 -0.39
CA ILE A 93 5.60 15.25 0.31
C ILE A 93 6.01 16.19 1.45
N PRO A 94 5.92 17.52 1.24
CA PRO A 94 6.35 18.48 2.25
C PRO A 94 5.64 18.30 3.59
N SER A 95 6.40 18.33 4.68
CA SER A 95 5.91 18.22 6.07
C SER A 95 5.20 16.88 6.40
N ILE A 96 5.48 15.81 5.64
CA ILE A 96 4.98 14.49 6.01
C ILE A 96 5.69 13.98 7.26
N GLN A 97 4.93 13.39 8.18
CA GLN A 97 5.42 12.79 9.41
C GLN A 97 5.23 11.28 9.32
N ILE A 98 6.19 10.51 9.76
CA ILE A 98 6.14 9.04 9.74
C ILE A 98 5.62 8.56 11.09
N TYR A 99 4.51 7.83 11.07
CA TYR A 99 3.96 7.16 12.25
C TYR A 99 4.08 5.65 12.08
N VAL A 100 4.67 4.99 13.07
CA VAL A 100 4.74 3.52 13.16
C VAL A 100 3.84 3.07 14.30
N GLY A 101 2.76 2.41 13.94
CA GLY A 101 1.72 1.96 14.86
C GLY A 101 0.41 1.70 14.11
N GLU A 102 -0.60 1.22 14.80
CA GLU A 102 -1.89 0.88 14.20
C GLU A 102 -2.74 2.14 13.94
N PHE A 103 -3.59 2.10 12.93
CA PHE A 103 -4.50 3.20 12.56
C PHE A 103 -5.33 3.68 13.75
N LYS A 104 -5.92 2.74 14.51
CA LYS A 104 -6.78 3.07 15.67
C LYS A 104 -6.01 3.82 16.75
N ASP A 105 -4.75 3.45 16.98
CA ASP A 105 -3.90 4.10 17.98
C ASP A 105 -3.52 5.51 17.54
N LEU A 106 -3.19 5.69 16.24
CA LEU A 106 -2.94 7.02 15.66
C LEU A 106 -4.12 7.96 15.90
N ILE A 107 -5.32 7.52 15.53
CA ILE A 107 -6.54 8.35 15.67
C ILE A 107 -6.82 8.71 17.13
N LYS A 108 -6.76 7.71 18.02
CA LYS A 108 -7.07 7.88 19.43
C LYS A 108 -6.04 8.75 20.16
N ASN A 109 -4.76 8.49 19.95
CA ASN A 109 -3.68 9.14 20.70
C ASN A 109 -3.50 10.62 20.28
N HIS A 110 -3.83 10.94 19.03
CA HIS A 110 -3.68 12.30 18.49
C HIS A 110 -5.01 13.03 18.31
N LEU A 111 -6.14 12.44 18.75
CA LEU A 111 -7.49 13.03 18.69
C LEU A 111 -7.86 13.52 17.27
N ILE A 112 -7.48 12.76 16.24
CA ILE A 112 -7.72 13.10 14.84
C ILE A 112 -9.20 12.95 14.55
N LYS A 113 -9.82 14.00 14.00
CA LYS A 113 -11.28 14.07 13.77
C LYS A 113 -11.67 13.75 12.32
N GLU A 114 -10.81 14.09 11.39
CA GLU A 114 -11.10 13.96 9.97
C GLU A 114 -9.89 13.39 9.24
N VAL A 115 -10.09 12.27 8.57
CA VAL A 115 -9.05 11.55 7.82
C VAL A 115 -9.51 11.37 6.38
N TYR A 116 -8.60 11.62 5.45
CA TYR A 116 -8.71 11.24 4.03
C TYR A 116 -7.67 10.18 3.72
N TYR A 117 -8.03 9.19 2.95
CA TYR A 117 -7.11 8.16 2.46
C TYR A 117 -7.53 7.66 1.07
N LYS A 118 -6.60 7.09 0.33
CA LYS A 118 -6.87 6.46 -0.96
C LYS A 118 -7.30 5.00 -0.77
N GLU A 119 -8.24 4.54 -1.61
CA GLU A 119 -8.71 3.16 -1.61
C GLU A 119 -7.56 2.16 -1.79
N HIS A 120 -7.58 1.09 -1.03
CA HIS A 120 -6.72 -0.07 -1.22
C HIS A 120 -7.35 -1.29 -0.53
N PRO A 121 -7.22 -2.52 -1.09
CA PRO A 121 -7.80 -3.71 -0.47
C PRO A 121 -7.38 -3.96 0.99
N THR A 122 -6.22 -3.46 1.40
CA THR A 122 -5.73 -3.59 2.78
C THR A 122 -6.18 -2.47 3.71
N ASN A 123 -6.93 -1.48 3.22
CA ASN A 123 -7.36 -0.30 4.00
C ASN A 123 -8.78 -0.42 4.57
N ASN A 124 -9.39 -1.60 4.51
CA ASN A 124 -10.79 -1.82 4.91
C ASN A 124 -11.09 -1.50 6.38
N HIS A 125 -10.05 -1.40 7.22
CA HIS A 125 -10.16 -1.08 8.64
C HIS A 125 -9.98 0.42 8.93
N TYR A 126 -9.67 1.24 7.93
CA TYR A 126 -9.58 2.68 8.10
C TYR A 126 -10.98 3.29 8.19
N GLU A 127 -11.12 4.25 9.10
CA GLU A 127 -12.33 5.05 9.26
C GLU A 127 -12.06 6.47 8.78
N GLY A 128 -12.92 7.00 7.89
CA GLY A 128 -12.73 8.33 7.33
C GLY A 128 -13.30 8.46 5.92
N LYS A 129 -12.77 9.39 5.17
CA LYS A 129 -13.16 9.68 3.78
C LYS A 129 -12.23 8.95 2.82
N GLU A 130 -12.71 7.81 2.32
CA GLU A 130 -12.04 7.07 1.26
C GLU A 130 -12.18 7.80 -0.08
N GLU A 131 -11.10 7.85 -0.84
CA GLU A 131 -11.08 8.39 -2.20
C GLU A 131 -10.53 7.37 -3.17
N SER A 132 -11.13 7.31 -4.35
CA SER A 132 -10.66 6.44 -5.43
C SER A 132 -9.24 6.77 -5.83
N ARG A 133 -8.51 5.78 -6.31
CA ARG A 133 -7.25 6.00 -7.00
C ARG A 133 -7.49 6.65 -8.35
N ASP A 134 -6.47 7.33 -8.86
CA ASP A 134 -6.48 7.85 -10.24
C ASP A 134 -6.19 6.70 -11.20
N TRP A 135 -7.25 5.95 -11.56
CA TRP A 135 -7.15 4.83 -12.48
C TRP A 135 -6.88 5.33 -13.89
N MET A 136 -5.92 4.73 -14.55
CA MET A 136 -5.60 5.04 -15.94
C MET A 136 -6.74 4.68 -16.92
N PHE A 137 -7.54 3.68 -16.57
CA PHE A 137 -8.66 3.18 -17.36
C PHE A 137 -9.91 2.99 -16.50
N GLU A 138 -11.06 3.36 -17.04
CA GLU A 138 -12.39 3.09 -16.43
C GLU A 138 -12.84 1.65 -16.71
N VAL A 139 -12.03 0.67 -16.33
CA VAL A 139 -12.30 -0.75 -16.55
C VAL A 139 -12.39 -1.46 -15.22
N ASN A 140 -13.62 -1.81 -14.84
CA ASN A 140 -13.94 -2.45 -13.57
C ASN A 140 -14.35 -3.92 -13.77
N GLY A 141 -14.21 -4.74 -12.73
CA GLY A 141 -14.62 -6.12 -12.67
C GLY A 141 -13.47 -7.12 -12.64
N TYR A 142 -13.84 -8.39 -12.54
CA TYR A 142 -12.87 -9.49 -12.53
C TYR A 142 -12.58 -9.96 -13.96
N TYR A 143 -11.30 -10.12 -14.26
CA TYR A 143 -10.81 -10.65 -15.53
C TYR A 143 -9.91 -11.85 -15.27
N PRO A 144 -10.22 -13.04 -15.82
CA PRO A 144 -9.45 -14.26 -15.56
C PRO A 144 -8.04 -14.22 -16.17
N SER A 145 -7.75 -13.28 -17.08
CA SER A 145 -6.41 -13.09 -17.63
C SER A 145 -6.12 -11.62 -17.92
N PHE A 146 -4.83 -11.27 -17.89
CA PHE A 146 -4.36 -9.94 -18.28
C PHE A 146 -4.84 -9.55 -19.68
N PHE A 147 -4.82 -10.46 -20.64
CA PHE A 147 -5.19 -10.13 -22.02
C PHE A 147 -6.69 -9.80 -22.17
N THR A 148 -7.55 -10.41 -21.42
CA THR A 148 -8.98 -10.06 -21.38
C THR A 148 -9.20 -8.67 -20.78
N PHE A 149 -8.51 -8.34 -19.71
CA PHE A 149 -8.48 -7.00 -19.12
C PHE A 149 -7.92 -5.97 -20.12
N TRP A 150 -6.75 -6.24 -20.68
CA TRP A 150 -6.07 -5.35 -21.61
C TRP A 150 -6.89 -5.02 -22.87
N LYS A 151 -7.62 -6.00 -23.41
CA LYS A 151 -8.56 -5.77 -24.54
C LYS A 151 -9.61 -4.70 -24.23
N LYS A 152 -10.03 -4.57 -22.95
CA LYS A 152 -10.97 -3.52 -22.52
C LYS A 152 -10.26 -2.18 -22.38
N CYS A 153 -9.08 -2.16 -21.76
CA CYS A 153 -8.27 -0.95 -21.61
C CYS A 153 -7.91 -0.34 -22.95
N LYS A 154 -7.46 -1.14 -23.93
CA LYS A 154 -7.11 -0.68 -25.28
C LYS A 154 -8.21 0.10 -26.00
N LYS A 155 -9.48 -0.14 -25.67
CA LYS A 155 -10.60 0.60 -26.27
C LYS A 155 -10.71 2.04 -25.79
N GLN A 156 -10.00 2.38 -24.72
CA GLN A 156 -9.97 3.72 -24.13
C GLN A 156 -8.69 4.48 -24.49
N LEU A 157 -7.79 3.86 -25.25
CA LEU A 157 -6.59 4.53 -25.78
C LEU A 157 -6.97 5.22 -27.08
N ASP A 158 -6.81 6.53 -27.12
CA ASP A 158 -6.81 7.32 -28.35
C ASP A 158 -5.45 7.14 -29.04
N TYR A 159 -5.45 6.67 -30.29
CA TYR A 159 -4.28 6.54 -31.15
C TYR A 159 -4.28 7.64 -32.22
#